data_58df4f2c6ce2303363be0a7b329e1d79
#
_entry.id   58df4f2c6ce2303363be0a7b329e1d79
#
_cell.length_a   1.000
_cell.length_b   1.000
_cell.length_c   1.000
_cell.angle_alpha   90.00
_cell.angle_beta   90.00
_cell.angle_gamma   90.00
#
_symmetry.space_group_name_H-M   'P 1'
#
loop_
_entity.id
_entity.type
_entity.pdbx_description
1 polymer ?
#
loop_
_entity_poly.entity_id
_entity_poly.type
_entity_poly.pdbx_seq_one_letter_code
_entity_poly.pdbx_strand_id
1 'polypeptide(L)'
;MTAATKPLKLGCSYSVQFSPDGTRLAVLGRDLVLWDVAARQKVWRGKFIAHCSSMAFSPDGARLAIKSTTGQMAVVEAASGQLLLNFQNRKDGEGCGPAWSPCGQYLADGGWDGRLRVRDAQTEQVMFTQEHPGEMLRGAYAIDGGRRLLVLHGVKSVAQGQLQPPDYCSVWDWPLQAGAGRVALSLPGLKSCAASPDGAHLAVLHYAGGQEYLSVHALADGRQLASVPVEAGGGTGDALRWLPDGGALGRIGKGKLLFYAWPGLEVVADHPFTYPCALAFLPGSPLAAIGSWETGMLTELNLPEETP
;
A
#
# COMPACT_ATOMS: atom_id res chain seq x y z
N MET A 1 34.13 5.85 -5.54
CA MET A 1 33.10 5.03 -6.18
C MET A 1 32.85 3.82 -5.28
N THR A 2 31.79 3.81 -4.50
CA THR A 2 31.36 2.65 -3.71
C THR A 2 30.95 1.56 -4.69
N ALA A 3 31.47 0.35 -4.53
CA ALA A 3 31.08 -0.79 -5.36
C ALA A 3 29.57 -1.00 -5.23
N ALA A 4 28.86 -1.07 -6.35
CA ALA A 4 27.41 -1.31 -6.36
C ALA A 4 27.11 -2.60 -5.58
N THR A 5 26.21 -2.50 -4.62
CA THR A 5 25.87 -3.62 -3.74
C THR A 5 25.12 -4.69 -4.54
N LYS A 6 25.60 -5.92 -4.52
CA LYS A 6 24.96 -7.02 -5.26
C LYS A 6 23.46 -7.17 -4.85
N PRO A 7 22.52 -7.27 -5.79
CA PRO A 7 21.12 -7.48 -5.49
C PRO A 7 20.85 -8.70 -4.60
N LEU A 8 19.98 -8.57 -3.60
CA LEU A 8 19.56 -9.66 -2.72
C LEU A 8 18.24 -10.24 -3.19
N LYS A 9 18.20 -11.54 -3.46
CA LYS A 9 16.99 -12.26 -3.86
C LYS A 9 16.06 -12.48 -2.66
N LEU A 10 14.82 -12.02 -2.78
CA LEU A 10 13.79 -12.15 -1.75
C LEU A 10 12.87 -13.36 -1.94
N GLY A 11 12.91 -14.00 -3.11
CA GLY A 11 11.98 -15.05 -3.53
C GLY A 11 10.64 -14.48 -4.01
N CYS A 12 9.65 -15.35 -4.22
CA CYS A 12 8.29 -14.92 -4.56
C CYS A 12 7.72 -14.05 -3.43
N SER A 13 7.25 -12.84 -3.76
CA SER A 13 6.85 -11.82 -2.80
C SER A 13 5.75 -10.92 -3.37
N TYR A 14 4.58 -10.90 -2.74
CA TYR A 14 3.43 -10.11 -3.20
C TYR A 14 3.39 -8.73 -2.56
N SER A 15 4.00 -8.58 -1.37
CA SER A 15 4.11 -7.31 -0.67
C SER A 15 5.47 -7.21 -0.01
N VAL A 16 6.03 -6.00 -0.01
CA VAL A 16 7.32 -5.66 0.61
C VAL A 16 7.15 -4.34 1.35
N GLN A 17 7.72 -4.25 2.54
CA GLN A 17 7.66 -3.02 3.34
C GLN A 17 8.89 -2.89 4.23
N PHE A 18 9.51 -1.73 4.24
CA PHE A 18 10.52 -1.38 5.23
C PHE A 18 9.85 -1.04 6.57
N SER A 19 10.53 -1.33 7.68
CA SER A 19 10.14 -0.81 8.99
C SER A 19 10.28 0.72 9.00
N PRO A 20 9.56 1.43 9.88
CA PRO A 20 9.61 2.89 9.94
C PRO A 20 11.03 3.46 10.17
N ASP A 21 11.90 2.74 10.89
CA ASP A 21 13.30 3.08 11.10
C ASP A 21 14.24 2.64 9.97
N GLY A 22 13.71 1.92 8.95
CA GLY A 22 14.48 1.41 7.82
C GLY A 22 15.42 0.25 8.12
N THR A 23 15.50 -0.23 9.35
CA THR A 23 16.45 -1.30 9.74
C THR A 23 16.00 -2.69 9.33
N ARG A 24 14.70 -2.89 9.13
CA ARG A 24 14.08 -4.16 8.76
C ARG A 24 13.32 -4.06 7.44
N LEU A 25 13.26 -5.20 6.72
CA LEU A 25 12.42 -5.38 5.55
C LEU A 25 11.50 -6.59 5.77
N ALA A 26 10.20 -6.35 5.79
CA ALA A 26 9.20 -7.41 5.76
C ALA A 26 8.88 -7.79 4.32
N VAL A 27 8.89 -9.08 4.03
CA VAL A 27 8.61 -9.65 2.71
C VAL A 27 7.49 -10.68 2.86
N LEU A 28 6.35 -10.40 2.27
CA LEU A 28 5.18 -11.27 2.29
C LEU A 28 5.08 -11.99 0.96
N GLY A 29 5.21 -13.29 1.01
CA GLY A 29 5.00 -14.21 -0.09
C GLY A 29 4.18 -15.40 0.39
N ARG A 30 4.66 -16.61 0.12
CA ARG A 30 4.08 -17.83 0.70
C ARG A 30 4.11 -17.80 2.23
N ASP A 31 5.18 -17.22 2.79
CA ASP A 31 5.41 -16.99 4.21
C ASP A 31 5.76 -15.52 4.42
N LEU A 32 5.66 -15.06 5.65
CA LEU A 32 6.22 -13.78 6.06
C LEU A 32 7.68 -13.98 6.47
N VAL A 33 8.57 -13.19 5.88
CA VAL A 33 10.02 -13.21 6.17
C VAL A 33 10.45 -11.82 6.60
N LEU A 34 11.10 -11.73 7.74
CA LEU A 34 11.75 -10.49 8.18
C LEU A 34 13.25 -10.58 7.87
N TRP A 35 13.76 -9.52 7.27
CA TRP A 35 15.17 -9.36 6.96
C TRP A 35 15.78 -8.21 7.75
N ASP A 36 17.04 -8.35 8.13
CA ASP A 36 17.90 -7.24 8.51
C ASP A 36 18.44 -6.60 7.24
N VAL A 37 18.20 -5.29 7.08
CA VAL A 37 18.54 -4.57 5.84
C VAL A 37 20.05 -4.42 5.70
N ALA A 38 20.74 -4.03 6.78
CA ALA A 38 22.18 -3.79 6.78
C ALA A 38 22.98 -5.10 6.67
N ALA A 39 22.63 -6.10 7.47
CA ALA A 39 23.27 -7.41 7.43
C ALA A 39 22.86 -8.24 6.21
N ARG A 40 21.78 -7.87 5.51
CA ARG A 40 21.21 -8.60 4.36
C ARG A 40 20.93 -10.06 4.68
N GLN A 41 20.48 -10.32 5.90
CA GLN A 41 20.18 -11.66 6.43
C GLN A 41 18.76 -11.77 6.93
N LYS A 42 18.22 -12.98 6.87
CA LYS A 42 16.92 -13.29 7.45
C LYS A 42 17.01 -13.26 8.97
N VAL A 43 16.12 -12.50 9.60
CA VAL A 43 15.94 -12.50 11.06
C VAL A 43 15.10 -13.72 11.45
N TRP A 44 13.95 -13.86 10.81
CA TRP A 44 13.07 -15.02 10.98
C TRP A 44 12.17 -15.21 9.75
N ARG A 45 11.50 -16.37 9.71
CA ARG A 45 10.47 -16.73 8.72
C ARG A 45 9.34 -17.46 9.45
N GLY A 46 8.09 -17.09 9.15
CA GLY A 46 6.92 -17.71 9.77
C GLY A 46 5.72 -17.76 8.83
N LYS A 47 4.84 -18.71 9.11
CA LYS A 47 3.53 -18.81 8.49
C LYS A 47 2.47 -18.73 9.57
N PHE A 48 1.74 -17.63 9.63
CA PHE A 48 0.80 -17.30 10.71
C PHE A 48 -0.65 -17.54 10.31
N ILE A 49 -1.01 -17.13 9.09
CA ILE A 49 -2.34 -17.32 8.51
C ILE A 49 -2.19 -17.78 7.05
N ALA A 50 -3.23 -18.40 6.51
CA ALA A 50 -3.24 -18.83 5.11
C ALA A 50 -3.64 -17.65 4.19
N HIS A 51 -3.19 -17.72 2.92
CA HIS A 51 -3.58 -16.75 1.87
C HIS A 51 -3.33 -15.29 2.25
N CYS A 52 -2.20 -14.99 2.87
CA CYS A 52 -1.81 -13.61 3.18
C CYS A 52 -1.75 -12.76 1.91
N SER A 53 -2.29 -11.54 1.97
CA SER A 53 -2.34 -10.63 0.82
C SER A 53 -1.72 -9.26 1.14
N SER A 54 -1.68 -8.85 2.40
CA SER A 54 -1.23 -7.53 2.80
C SER A 54 -0.65 -7.53 4.21
N MET A 55 0.17 -6.52 4.48
CA MET A 55 0.80 -6.33 5.79
C MET A 55 1.04 -4.85 6.09
N ALA A 56 1.24 -4.51 7.35
CA ALA A 56 1.66 -3.19 7.79
C ALA A 56 2.49 -3.27 9.07
N PHE A 57 3.62 -2.56 9.12
CA PHE A 57 4.32 -2.29 10.37
C PHE A 57 3.53 -1.32 11.26
N SER A 58 3.58 -1.53 12.57
CA SER A 58 3.18 -0.51 13.53
C SER A 58 4.12 0.70 13.46
N PRO A 59 3.67 1.91 13.87
CA PRO A 59 4.47 3.12 13.78
C PRO A 59 5.81 3.06 14.52
N ASP A 60 5.88 2.29 15.60
CA ASP A 60 7.09 2.02 16.37
C ASP A 60 7.99 0.91 15.77
N GLY A 61 7.53 0.26 14.69
CA GLY A 61 8.23 -0.89 14.08
C GLY A 61 8.22 -2.17 14.90
N ALA A 62 7.61 -2.17 16.09
CA ALA A 62 7.66 -3.32 17.01
C ALA A 62 6.75 -4.48 16.60
N ARG A 63 5.71 -4.22 15.80
CA ARG A 63 4.71 -5.20 15.39
C ARG A 63 4.45 -5.16 13.89
N LEU A 64 4.03 -6.31 13.36
CA LEU A 64 3.53 -6.46 11.98
C LEU A 64 2.09 -7.00 12.04
N ALA A 65 1.16 -6.28 11.45
CA ALA A 65 -0.18 -6.78 11.16
C ALA A 65 -0.18 -7.39 9.76
N ILE A 66 -0.79 -8.56 9.61
CA ILE A 66 -0.98 -9.25 8.33
C ILE A 66 -2.45 -9.59 8.13
N LYS A 67 -2.91 -9.53 6.89
CA LYS A 67 -4.29 -9.88 6.52
C LYS A 67 -4.31 -10.83 5.34
N SER A 68 -5.26 -11.77 5.36
CA SER A 68 -5.49 -12.75 4.28
C SER A 68 -6.62 -12.31 3.35
N THR A 69 -6.65 -12.90 2.15
CA THR A 69 -7.77 -12.79 1.22
C THR A 69 -9.08 -13.38 1.74
N THR A 70 -9.04 -14.13 2.84
CA THR A 70 -10.23 -14.69 3.50
C THR A 70 -10.69 -13.87 4.72
N GLY A 71 -10.10 -12.69 4.94
CA GLY A 71 -10.44 -11.78 6.04
C GLY A 71 -9.83 -12.16 7.39
N GLN A 72 -8.98 -13.18 7.47
CA GLN A 72 -8.23 -13.49 8.68
C GLN A 72 -7.13 -12.45 8.88
N MET A 73 -6.88 -12.06 10.12
CA MET A 73 -5.82 -11.14 10.51
C MET A 73 -4.97 -11.73 11.61
N ALA A 74 -3.68 -11.41 11.61
CA ALA A 74 -2.79 -11.70 12.71
C ALA A 74 -1.87 -10.52 12.97
N VAL A 75 -1.40 -10.42 14.21
CA VAL A 75 -0.36 -9.48 14.63
C VAL A 75 0.80 -10.29 15.19
N VAL A 76 2.01 -9.98 14.72
CA VAL A 76 3.23 -10.64 15.17
C VAL A 76 4.21 -9.62 15.72
N GLU A 77 5.02 -10.02 16.68
CA GLU A 77 6.15 -9.24 17.17
C GLU A 77 7.25 -9.21 16.12
N ALA A 78 7.70 -8.01 15.73
CA ALA A 78 8.71 -7.88 14.67
C ALA A 78 10.08 -8.45 15.09
N ALA A 79 10.47 -8.32 16.36
CA ALA A 79 11.78 -8.77 16.79
C ALA A 79 11.94 -10.30 16.76
N SER A 80 10.93 -11.04 17.23
CA SER A 80 10.98 -12.50 17.43
C SER A 80 10.19 -13.32 16.41
N GLY A 81 9.21 -12.69 15.73
CA GLY A 81 8.21 -13.40 14.93
C GLY A 81 7.16 -14.11 15.81
N GLN A 82 7.05 -13.81 17.09
CA GLN A 82 6.03 -14.37 17.95
C GLN A 82 4.64 -13.90 17.50
N LEU A 83 3.70 -14.85 17.38
CA LEU A 83 2.29 -14.52 17.14
C LEU A 83 1.69 -13.91 18.40
N LEU A 84 1.19 -12.67 18.30
CA LEU A 84 0.56 -11.95 19.38
C LEU A 84 -0.97 -12.09 19.34
N LEU A 85 -1.55 -11.92 18.14
CA LEU A 85 -3.00 -11.98 17.93
C LEU A 85 -3.31 -12.74 16.64
N ASN A 86 -4.46 -13.43 16.63
CA ASN A 86 -4.99 -14.09 15.43
C ASN A 86 -6.51 -14.13 15.51
N PHE A 87 -7.18 -13.39 14.65
CA PHE A 87 -8.63 -13.30 14.64
C PHE A 87 -9.22 -13.35 13.22
N GLN A 88 -10.47 -13.79 13.15
CA GLN A 88 -11.20 -13.92 11.90
C GLN A 88 -12.25 -12.81 11.78
N ASN A 89 -12.16 -12.02 10.71
CA ASN A 89 -13.31 -11.28 10.21
C ASN A 89 -14.28 -12.25 9.52
N ARG A 90 -15.46 -11.77 9.13
CA ARG A 90 -16.38 -12.59 8.32
C ARG A 90 -15.70 -13.07 7.04
N LYS A 91 -16.17 -14.18 6.46
CA LYS A 91 -15.60 -14.75 5.22
C LYS A 91 -15.57 -13.78 4.03
N ASP A 92 -16.45 -12.77 4.01
CA ASP A 92 -16.52 -11.69 3.03
C ASP A 92 -15.72 -10.44 3.46
N GLY A 93 -14.91 -10.57 4.50
CA GLY A 93 -14.01 -9.53 5.00
C GLY A 93 -12.70 -9.38 4.23
N GLU A 94 -12.55 -10.03 3.07
CA GLU A 94 -11.47 -9.75 2.12
C GLU A 94 -11.49 -8.28 1.73
N GLY A 95 -10.38 -7.77 1.28
CA GLY A 95 -10.25 -6.39 0.81
C GLY A 95 -8.93 -5.79 1.20
N CYS A 96 -8.98 -4.54 1.68
CA CYS A 96 -7.78 -3.78 1.98
C CYS A 96 -7.00 -4.31 3.18
N GLY A 97 -5.70 -4.04 3.16
CA GLY A 97 -4.78 -4.36 4.22
C GLY A 97 -5.00 -3.57 5.50
N PRO A 98 -4.33 -4.00 6.57
CA PRO A 98 -4.39 -3.29 7.85
C PRO A 98 -3.66 -1.95 7.77
N ALA A 99 -4.19 -0.96 8.50
CA ALA A 99 -3.54 0.33 8.72
C ALA A 99 -3.51 0.64 10.22
N TRP A 100 -2.33 0.97 10.73
CA TRP A 100 -2.16 1.31 12.13
C TRP A 100 -2.55 2.76 12.42
N SER A 101 -3.12 3.01 13.58
CA SER A 101 -3.24 4.37 14.14
C SER A 101 -1.86 4.93 14.48
N PRO A 102 -1.71 6.27 14.55
CA PRO A 102 -0.40 6.90 14.85
C PRO A 102 0.18 6.49 16.22
N CYS A 103 -0.66 6.20 17.20
CA CYS A 103 -0.21 5.71 18.51
C CYS A 103 0.10 4.20 18.54
N GLY A 104 -0.16 3.46 17.45
CA GLY A 104 0.05 2.02 17.41
C GLY A 104 -0.92 1.18 18.24
N GLN A 105 -1.92 1.79 18.88
CA GLN A 105 -2.89 1.08 19.72
C GLN A 105 -4.01 0.44 18.87
N TYR A 106 -4.38 1.05 17.75
CA TYR A 106 -5.51 0.62 16.95
C TYR A 106 -5.10 0.17 15.56
N LEU A 107 -5.87 -0.79 15.02
CA LEU A 107 -5.80 -1.28 13.66
C LEU A 107 -7.10 -0.98 12.93
N ALA A 108 -7.02 -0.24 11.82
CA ALA A 108 -8.10 -0.11 10.86
C ALA A 108 -7.96 -1.17 9.76
N ASP A 109 -9.06 -1.77 9.36
CA ASP A 109 -9.16 -2.59 8.16
C ASP A 109 -10.51 -2.40 7.46
N GLY A 110 -10.51 -2.58 6.15
CA GLY A 110 -11.72 -2.58 5.35
C GLY A 110 -11.95 -3.94 4.70
N GLY A 111 -13.18 -4.21 4.32
CA GLY A 111 -13.55 -5.45 3.66
C GLY A 111 -14.45 -5.27 2.46
N TRP A 112 -14.55 -6.30 1.62
CA TRP A 112 -15.52 -6.33 0.52
C TRP A 112 -16.96 -6.42 1.02
N ASP A 113 -17.16 -6.61 2.32
CA ASP A 113 -18.45 -6.48 2.99
C ASP A 113 -18.90 -5.00 3.15
N GLY A 114 -18.06 -4.04 2.75
CA GLY A 114 -18.35 -2.61 2.85
C GLY A 114 -18.20 -2.04 4.25
N ARG A 115 -17.44 -2.69 5.13
CA ARG A 115 -17.25 -2.25 6.51
C ARG A 115 -15.81 -1.80 6.75
N LEU A 116 -15.66 -0.55 7.18
CA LEU A 116 -14.43 -0.05 7.79
C LEU A 116 -14.50 -0.33 9.30
N ARG A 117 -13.53 -1.07 9.81
CA ARG A 117 -13.44 -1.44 11.24
C ARG A 117 -12.18 -0.89 11.85
N VAL A 118 -12.28 -0.49 13.10
CA VAL A 118 -11.12 -0.19 13.95
C VAL A 118 -11.15 -1.11 15.16
N ARG A 119 -10.04 -1.76 15.42
CA ARG A 119 -9.86 -2.68 16.55
C ARG A 119 -8.75 -2.21 17.45
N ASP A 120 -8.91 -2.47 18.74
CA ASP A 120 -7.79 -2.42 19.68
C ASP A 120 -6.83 -3.56 19.34
N ALA A 121 -5.55 -3.22 19.16
CA ALA A 121 -4.52 -4.14 18.70
C ALA A 121 -3.90 -4.99 19.84
N GLN A 122 -4.47 -4.98 21.02
CA GLN A 122 -4.10 -5.83 22.16
C GLN A 122 -5.26 -6.76 22.55
N THR A 123 -6.49 -6.25 22.53
CA THR A 123 -7.67 -6.97 23.03
C THR A 123 -8.55 -7.53 21.91
N GLU A 124 -8.26 -7.19 20.64
CA GLU A 124 -9.06 -7.53 19.45
C GLU A 124 -10.46 -6.88 19.45
N GLN A 125 -10.82 -6.15 20.47
CA GLN A 125 -12.13 -5.52 20.58
C GLN A 125 -12.36 -4.56 19.39
N VAL A 126 -13.52 -4.68 18.75
CA VAL A 126 -13.96 -3.71 17.74
C VAL A 126 -14.41 -2.43 18.44
N MET A 127 -13.66 -1.36 18.24
CA MET A 127 -13.90 -0.05 18.85
C MET A 127 -14.80 0.83 17.98
N PHE A 128 -14.78 0.59 16.65
CA PHE A 128 -15.52 1.39 15.68
C PHE A 128 -15.86 0.54 14.45
N THR A 129 -17.03 0.78 13.88
CA THR A 129 -17.44 0.24 12.59
C THR A 129 -18.23 1.29 11.82
N GLN A 130 -17.82 1.56 10.59
CA GLN A 130 -18.60 2.34 9.62
C GLN A 130 -19.02 1.41 8.49
N GLU A 131 -20.31 1.38 8.22
CA GLU A 131 -20.88 0.62 7.10
C GLU A 131 -21.00 1.49 5.86
N HIS A 132 -20.67 0.90 4.71
CA HIS A 132 -20.84 1.47 3.37
C HIS A 132 -21.66 0.46 2.53
N PRO A 133 -22.99 0.51 2.63
CA PRO A 133 -23.87 -0.46 1.96
C PRO A 133 -23.68 -0.45 0.44
N GLY A 134 -23.55 -1.62 -0.17
CA GLY A 134 -23.34 -1.74 -1.62
C GLY A 134 -21.91 -1.52 -2.11
N GLU A 135 -20.98 -1.18 -1.21
CA GLU A 135 -19.58 -0.92 -1.54
C GLU A 135 -18.65 -2.06 -1.12
N MET A 136 -17.44 -2.03 -1.68
CA MET A 136 -16.27 -2.80 -1.28
C MET A 136 -15.18 -1.83 -0.87
N LEU A 137 -14.50 -2.09 0.24
CA LEU A 137 -13.29 -1.34 0.58
C LEU A 137 -12.08 -2.11 0.02
N ARG A 138 -11.37 -1.51 -0.93
CA ARG A 138 -10.26 -2.13 -1.68
C ARG A 138 -8.89 -1.76 -1.16
N GLY A 139 -8.78 -0.66 -0.41
CA GLY A 139 -7.53 -0.19 0.18
C GLY A 139 -7.78 0.60 1.45
N ALA A 140 -6.91 0.46 2.45
CA ALA A 140 -6.83 1.32 3.62
C ALA A 140 -5.36 1.60 3.90
N TYR A 141 -4.98 2.86 3.91
CA TYR A 141 -3.59 3.29 3.97
C TYR A 141 -3.42 4.36 5.03
N ALA A 142 -2.49 4.16 5.95
CA ALA A 142 -2.04 5.23 6.81
C ALA A 142 -1.28 6.27 5.98
N ILE A 143 -1.68 7.51 6.05
CA ILE A 143 -1.07 8.63 5.32
C ILE A 143 -0.69 9.76 6.27
N ASP A 144 0.09 10.71 5.81
CA ASP A 144 0.50 11.87 6.60
C ASP A 144 1.15 11.45 7.94
N GLY A 145 2.17 10.58 7.87
CA GLY A 145 2.80 10.02 9.08
C GLY A 145 1.86 9.19 9.96
N GLY A 146 0.78 8.66 9.40
CA GLY A 146 -0.22 7.88 10.12
C GLY A 146 -1.33 8.71 10.76
N ARG A 147 -1.29 10.04 10.68
CA ARG A 147 -2.31 10.93 11.29
C ARG A 147 -3.68 10.79 10.63
N ARG A 148 -3.71 10.37 9.37
CA ARG A 148 -4.95 10.16 8.61
C ARG A 148 -4.97 8.78 7.98
N LEU A 149 -6.18 8.31 7.71
CA LEU A 149 -6.47 7.08 6.99
C LEU A 149 -7.08 7.42 5.64
N LEU A 150 -6.48 6.92 4.55
CA LEU A 150 -7.03 6.96 3.20
C LEU A 150 -7.72 5.62 2.92
N VAL A 151 -8.98 5.65 2.50
CA VAL A 151 -9.75 4.46 2.16
C VAL A 151 -10.16 4.51 0.69
N LEU A 152 -9.85 3.45 -0.04
CA LEU A 152 -10.25 3.28 -1.44
C LEU A 152 -11.54 2.45 -1.50
N HIS A 153 -12.58 3.07 -2.03
CA HIS A 153 -13.90 2.48 -2.21
C HIS A 153 -14.12 2.01 -3.64
N GLY A 154 -14.67 0.84 -3.80
CA GLY A 154 -15.20 0.33 -5.06
C GLY A 154 -16.67 -0.01 -4.89
N VAL A 155 -17.42 0.02 -5.98
CA VAL A 155 -18.83 -0.34 -5.98
C VAL A 155 -18.97 -1.82 -6.33
N LYS A 156 -19.79 -2.55 -5.59
CA LYS A 156 -20.23 -3.89 -5.97
C LYS A 156 -20.98 -3.81 -7.30
N SER A 157 -20.96 -4.90 -8.08
CA SER A 157 -21.67 -4.95 -9.35
C SER A 157 -23.09 -4.45 -9.22
N VAL A 158 -23.48 -3.48 -10.03
CA VAL A 158 -24.87 -2.99 -10.15
C VAL A 158 -25.67 -3.91 -11.06
N ALA A 159 -26.99 -3.84 -10.96
CA ALA A 159 -27.87 -4.61 -11.84
C ALA A 159 -27.65 -4.23 -13.31
N GLN A 160 -27.91 -5.19 -14.21
CA GLN A 160 -27.75 -4.97 -15.64
C GLN A 160 -28.58 -3.76 -16.10
N GLY A 161 -27.96 -2.83 -16.80
CA GLY A 161 -28.60 -1.60 -17.31
C GLY A 161 -28.52 -0.40 -16.35
N GLN A 162 -27.98 -0.56 -15.15
CA GLN A 162 -27.69 0.58 -14.27
C GLN A 162 -26.27 1.11 -14.51
N LEU A 163 -26.10 2.43 -14.43
CA LEU A 163 -24.78 3.04 -14.45
C LEU A 163 -24.05 2.70 -13.14
N GLN A 164 -22.83 2.19 -13.29
CA GLN A 164 -21.97 1.95 -12.14
C GLN A 164 -21.49 3.29 -11.58
N PRO A 165 -21.71 3.61 -10.30
CA PRO A 165 -21.13 4.78 -9.68
C PRO A 165 -19.59 4.73 -9.79
N PRO A 166 -18.91 5.90 -9.85
CA PRO A 166 -17.47 5.92 -9.87
C PRO A 166 -16.89 5.42 -8.53
N ASP A 167 -15.74 4.77 -8.62
CA ASP A 167 -14.93 4.48 -7.44
C ASP A 167 -14.45 5.81 -6.82
N TYR A 168 -14.14 5.81 -5.54
CA TYR A 168 -13.70 7.02 -4.85
C TYR A 168 -12.72 6.71 -3.71
N CYS A 169 -12.01 7.75 -3.27
CA CYS A 169 -11.21 7.74 -2.06
C CYS A 169 -11.83 8.62 -0.99
N SER A 170 -11.85 8.15 0.25
CA SER A 170 -12.19 8.95 1.42
C SER A 170 -11.01 9.08 2.37
N VAL A 171 -10.94 10.21 3.07
CA VAL A 171 -9.92 10.51 4.09
C VAL A 171 -10.60 10.67 5.44
N TRP A 172 -9.99 10.07 6.45
CA TRP A 172 -10.47 10.02 7.83
C TRP A 172 -9.37 10.50 8.77
N ASP A 173 -9.72 11.34 9.70
CA ASP A 173 -8.83 11.73 10.80
C ASP A 173 -8.92 10.74 11.96
N TRP A 174 -7.83 10.50 12.67
CA TRP A 174 -7.85 9.73 13.91
C TRP A 174 -8.20 10.61 15.12
N PRO A 175 -9.01 10.10 16.08
CA PRO A 175 -9.77 8.84 16.04
C PRO A 175 -10.94 8.91 15.06
N LEU A 176 -11.23 7.79 14.40
CA LEU A 176 -12.29 7.73 13.40
C LEU A 176 -13.66 7.96 14.06
N GLN A 177 -14.49 8.79 13.43
CA GLN A 177 -15.85 9.09 13.87
C GLN A 177 -16.85 8.74 12.77
N ALA A 178 -18.02 8.25 13.17
CA ALA A 178 -19.07 7.87 12.24
C ALA A 178 -19.49 9.05 11.34
N GLY A 179 -19.51 8.81 10.02
CA GLY A 179 -19.87 9.81 9.04
C GLY A 179 -18.86 10.95 8.82
N ALA A 180 -17.70 10.92 9.50
CA ALA A 180 -16.70 11.97 9.36
C ALA A 180 -15.73 11.78 8.18
N GLY A 181 -15.82 10.65 7.46
CA GLY A 181 -14.99 10.41 6.27
C GLY A 181 -15.32 11.41 5.15
N ARG A 182 -14.32 12.17 4.73
CA ARG A 182 -14.44 13.15 3.64
C ARG A 182 -14.05 12.49 2.31
N VAL A 183 -14.92 12.57 1.30
CA VAL A 183 -14.55 12.16 -0.07
C VAL A 183 -13.45 13.11 -0.58
N ALA A 184 -12.28 12.56 -0.85
CA ALA A 184 -11.14 13.31 -1.36
C ALA A 184 -11.11 13.34 -2.89
N LEU A 185 -11.53 12.23 -3.53
CA LEU A 185 -11.49 12.07 -4.98
C LEU A 185 -12.51 11.02 -5.42
N SER A 186 -13.18 11.28 -6.54
CA SER A 186 -14.07 10.31 -7.20
C SER A 186 -13.73 10.27 -8.69
N LEU A 187 -13.37 9.09 -9.19
CA LEU A 187 -12.97 8.87 -10.59
C LEU A 187 -13.47 7.52 -11.09
N PRO A 188 -13.92 7.42 -12.35
CA PRO A 188 -14.24 6.14 -12.96
C PRO A 188 -12.97 5.29 -13.11
N GLY A 189 -13.10 3.98 -12.87
CA GLY A 189 -12.03 3.02 -13.09
C GLY A 189 -10.76 3.26 -12.26
N LEU A 190 -10.90 3.79 -11.05
CA LEU A 190 -9.80 4.00 -10.11
C LEU A 190 -9.19 2.64 -9.70
N LYS A 191 -7.90 2.42 -10.02
CA LYS A 191 -7.22 1.14 -9.82
C LYS A 191 -6.32 1.12 -8.59
N SER A 192 -5.51 2.16 -8.44
CA SER A 192 -4.49 2.28 -7.40
C SER A 192 -4.33 3.72 -7.00
N CYS A 193 -3.94 3.96 -5.77
CA CYS A 193 -3.65 5.29 -5.27
C CYS A 193 -2.48 5.27 -4.29
N ALA A 194 -1.76 6.39 -4.22
CA ALA A 194 -0.68 6.62 -3.28
C ALA A 194 -0.67 8.08 -2.85
N ALA A 195 -0.72 8.33 -1.54
CA ALA A 195 -0.52 9.68 -1.02
C ALA A 195 0.97 10.03 -0.98
N SER A 196 1.28 11.29 -1.25
CA SER A 196 2.65 11.82 -1.09
C SER A 196 3.11 11.77 0.37
N PRO A 197 4.42 11.75 0.63
CA PRO A 197 4.94 11.68 2.00
C PRO A 197 4.48 12.83 2.89
N ASP A 198 4.31 14.02 2.32
CA ASP A 198 3.81 15.21 3.02
C ASP A 198 2.27 15.21 3.22
N GLY A 199 1.57 14.22 2.63
CA GLY A 199 0.12 14.12 2.70
C GLY A 199 -0.64 15.21 1.94
N ALA A 200 0.02 15.96 1.05
CA ALA A 200 -0.61 17.03 0.28
C ALA A 200 -1.22 16.56 -1.05
N HIS A 201 -0.65 15.49 -1.63
CA HIS A 201 -0.99 15.01 -2.95
C HIS A 201 -1.48 13.56 -2.94
N LEU A 202 -2.36 13.22 -3.88
CA LEU A 202 -2.85 11.88 -4.14
C LEU A 202 -2.55 11.52 -5.59
N ALA A 203 -1.61 10.63 -5.82
CA ALA A 203 -1.37 10.03 -7.12
C ALA A 203 -2.33 8.86 -7.33
N VAL A 204 -2.90 8.74 -8.52
CA VAL A 204 -3.87 7.68 -8.86
C VAL A 204 -3.60 7.11 -10.24
N LEU A 205 -3.84 5.81 -10.38
CA LEU A 205 -4.00 5.12 -11.65
C LEU A 205 -5.49 4.90 -11.89
N HIS A 206 -6.01 5.39 -12.99
CA HIS A 206 -7.42 5.25 -13.32
C HIS A 206 -7.63 5.00 -14.82
N TYR A 207 -8.80 4.48 -15.18
CA TYR A 207 -9.16 4.16 -16.54
C TYR A 207 -10.28 5.07 -17.03
N ALA A 208 -10.06 5.79 -18.11
CA ALA A 208 -11.06 6.65 -18.72
C ALA A 208 -10.98 6.59 -20.26
N GLY A 209 -12.12 6.47 -20.92
CA GLY A 209 -12.19 6.48 -22.39
C GLY A 209 -11.35 5.41 -23.10
N GLY A 210 -11.14 4.25 -22.47
CA GLY A 210 -10.31 3.17 -23.05
C GLY A 210 -8.80 3.32 -22.81
N GLN A 211 -8.36 4.34 -22.07
CA GLN A 211 -6.96 4.66 -21.79
C GLN A 211 -6.71 4.68 -20.28
N GLU A 212 -5.55 4.17 -19.84
CA GLU A 212 -5.06 4.31 -18.47
C GLU A 212 -4.29 5.61 -18.29
N TYR A 213 -4.55 6.30 -17.18
CA TYR A 213 -3.89 7.56 -16.82
C TYR A 213 -3.22 7.44 -15.46
N LEU A 214 -2.05 8.06 -15.34
CA LEU A 214 -1.48 8.48 -14.07
C LEU A 214 -1.84 9.95 -13.87
N SER A 215 -2.55 10.26 -12.80
CA SER A 215 -2.87 11.64 -12.43
C SER A 215 -2.53 11.93 -10.97
N VAL A 216 -2.22 13.18 -10.68
CA VAL A 216 -1.95 13.66 -9.34
C VAL A 216 -2.97 14.74 -8.99
N HIS A 217 -3.55 14.63 -7.81
CA HIS A 217 -4.58 15.50 -7.30
C HIS A 217 -4.16 16.09 -5.95
N ALA A 218 -4.59 17.31 -5.66
CA ALA A 218 -4.49 17.87 -4.32
C ALA A 218 -5.40 17.08 -3.37
N LEU A 219 -4.86 16.59 -2.25
CA LEU A 219 -5.65 15.80 -1.30
C LEU A 219 -6.67 16.64 -0.54
N ALA A 220 -6.47 17.96 -0.49
CA ALA A 220 -7.34 18.89 0.23
C ALA A 220 -8.73 19.04 -0.43
N ASP A 221 -8.78 19.13 -1.76
CA ASP A 221 -9.99 19.47 -2.53
C ASP A 221 -10.25 18.56 -3.73
N GLY A 222 -9.37 17.59 -4.01
CA GLY A 222 -9.47 16.67 -5.14
C GLY A 222 -9.11 17.30 -6.50
N ARG A 223 -8.66 18.56 -6.55
CA ARG A 223 -8.31 19.25 -7.79
C ARG A 223 -7.15 18.56 -8.49
N GLN A 224 -7.33 18.24 -9.77
CA GLN A 224 -6.27 17.65 -10.60
C GLN A 224 -5.14 18.66 -10.83
N LEU A 225 -3.92 18.24 -10.55
CA LEU A 225 -2.71 19.04 -10.71
C LEU A 225 -1.95 18.67 -11.98
N ALA A 226 -1.85 17.36 -12.26
CA ALA A 226 -1.20 16.84 -13.46
C ALA A 226 -1.87 15.53 -13.89
N SER A 227 -1.75 15.18 -15.17
CA SER A 227 -2.23 13.91 -15.71
C SER A 227 -1.51 13.56 -17.01
N VAL A 228 -1.11 12.30 -17.14
CA VAL A 228 -0.49 11.76 -18.36
C VAL A 228 -1.10 10.41 -18.71
N PRO A 229 -1.29 10.12 -20.02
CA PRO A 229 -1.64 8.78 -20.44
C PRO A 229 -0.48 7.83 -20.17
N VAL A 230 -0.78 6.62 -19.71
CA VAL A 230 0.24 5.62 -19.47
C VAL A 230 -0.13 4.30 -20.13
N GLU A 231 0.88 3.49 -20.46
CA GLU A 231 0.64 2.14 -20.95
C GLU A 231 -0.10 1.33 -19.89
N ALA A 232 -1.14 0.59 -20.30
CA ALA A 232 -1.89 -0.25 -19.38
C ALA A 232 -0.95 -1.26 -18.71
N GLY A 233 -0.78 -1.13 -17.41
CA GLY A 233 0.11 -1.96 -16.58
C GLY A 233 -0.64 -3.03 -15.84
N GLY A 234 0.05 -4.16 -15.59
CA GLY A 234 -0.45 -5.24 -14.75
C GLY A 234 -0.16 -4.99 -13.29
N GLY A 235 -0.92 -4.20 -12.61
CA GLY A 235 -0.77 -4.04 -11.17
C GLY A 235 -2.07 -3.53 -10.57
N THR A 236 -2.54 -4.20 -9.51
CA THR A 236 -3.60 -3.74 -8.63
C THR A 236 -3.03 -3.49 -7.25
N GLY A 237 -3.57 -2.54 -6.52
CA GLY A 237 -3.15 -2.25 -5.15
C GLY A 237 -1.82 -1.48 -5.09
N ASP A 238 -0.73 -2.13 -4.74
CA ASP A 238 0.58 -1.50 -4.49
C ASP A 238 1.38 -1.13 -5.74
N ALA A 239 0.69 -0.89 -6.87
CA ALA A 239 1.33 -0.60 -8.17
C ALA A 239 1.94 0.80 -8.27
N LEU A 240 1.66 1.68 -7.32
CA LEU A 240 2.08 3.08 -7.33
C LEU A 240 2.66 3.46 -5.96
N ARG A 241 3.81 4.13 -5.95
CA ARG A 241 4.47 4.64 -4.73
C ARG A 241 5.18 5.96 -5.02
N TRP A 242 5.06 6.90 -4.09
CA TRP A 242 5.94 8.06 -4.07
C TRP A 242 7.33 7.67 -3.60
N LEU A 243 8.36 8.31 -4.13
CA LEU A 243 9.66 8.31 -3.49
C LEU A 243 9.56 9.01 -2.13
N PRO A 244 10.41 8.66 -1.16
CA PRO A 244 10.35 9.23 0.18
C PRO A 244 10.52 10.74 0.27
N ASP A 245 11.25 11.35 -0.66
CA ASP A 245 11.45 12.79 -0.81
C ASP A 245 10.26 13.53 -1.46
N GLY A 246 9.34 12.78 -2.08
CA GLY A 246 8.20 13.34 -2.80
C GLY A 246 8.53 13.87 -4.20
N GLY A 247 9.78 13.78 -4.67
CA GLY A 247 10.22 14.32 -5.95
C GLY A 247 9.81 13.47 -7.16
N ALA A 248 9.43 12.21 -6.96
CA ALA A 248 9.02 11.33 -8.05
C ALA A 248 8.04 10.24 -7.59
N LEU A 249 7.45 9.57 -8.57
CA LEU A 249 6.53 8.45 -8.43
C LEU A 249 7.12 7.20 -9.08
N GLY A 250 7.24 6.11 -8.33
CA GLY A 250 7.50 4.78 -8.87
C GLY A 250 6.19 4.07 -9.24
N ARG A 251 6.11 3.55 -10.45
CA ARG A 251 4.97 2.79 -10.97
C ARG A 251 5.39 1.42 -11.44
N ILE A 252 4.63 0.40 -11.09
CA ILE A 252 4.76 -0.94 -11.65
C ILE A 252 4.06 -0.99 -13.00
N GLY A 253 4.84 -1.21 -14.06
CA GLY A 253 4.38 -1.43 -15.42
C GLY A 253 4.46 -2.90 -15.82
N LYS A 254 4.17 -3.19 -17.09
CA LYS A 254 4.29 -4.54 -17.65
C LYS A 254 5.76 -4.88 -17.86
N GLY A 255 6.32 -5.70 -16.97
CA GLY A 255 7.71 -6.15 -17.06
C GLY A 255 8.76 -5.09 -16.73
N LYS A 256 8.39 -4.00 -16.08
CA LYS A 256 9.32 -2.93 -15.70
C LYS A 256 8.78 -2.05 -14.57
N LEU A 257 9.67 -1.32 -13.93
CA LEU A 257 9.37 -0.19 -13.06
C LEU A 257 9.59 1.10 -13.84
N LEU A 258 8.71 2.05 -13.68
CA LEU A 258 8.78 3.37 -14.31
C LEU A 258 8.81 4.44 -13.23
N PHE A 259 9.62 5.46 -13.41
CA PHE A 259 9.71 6.60 -12.51
C PHE A 259 9.30 7.87 -13.24
N TYR A 260 8.39 8.61 -12.61
CA TYR A 260 7.81 9.84 -13.13
C TYR A 260 8.23 10.99 -12.22
N ALA A 261 8.89 12.00 -12.78
CA ALA A 261 9.25 13.20 -12.01
C ALA A 261 7.99 13.97 -11.60
N TRP A 262 7.99 14.54 -10.42
CA TRP A 262 6.98 15.47 -9.97
C TRP A 262 7.53 16.90 -10.01
N PRO A 263 6.76 17.90 -10.52
CA PRO A 263 5.31 17.86 -10.84
C PRO A 263 4.95 17.52 -12.31
N GLY A 264 5.90 17.38 -13.21
CA GLY A 264 5.64 17.29 -14.67
C GLY A 264 5.11 15.95 -15.15
N LEU A 265 5.34 14.86 -14.39
CA LEU A 265 5.00 13.48 -14.73
C LEU A 265 5.70 12.95 -16.00
N GLU A 266 6.85 13.52 -16.39
CA GLU A 266 7.71 12.92 -17.40
C GLU A 266 8.41 11.67 -16.86
N VAL A 267 8.63 10.68 -17.72
CA VAL A 267 9.39 9.48 -17.38
C VAL A 267 10.87 9.83 -17.30
N VAL A 268 11.46 9.69 -16.13
CA VAL A 268 12.86 10.02 -15.86
C VAL A 268 13.76 8.80 -15.69
N ALA A 269 13.18 7.64 -15.41
CA ALA A 269 13.91 6.36 -15.39
C ALA A 269 12.95 5.19 -15.65
N ASP A 270 13.51 4.09 -16.18
CA ASP A 270 12.85 2.80 -16.25
C ASP A 270 13.83 1.67 -15.93
N HIS A 271 13.32 0.62 -15.30
CA HIS A 271 14.10 -0.55 -14.91
C HIS A 271 13.34 -1.82 -15.30
N PRO A 272 13.85 -2.62 -16.25
CA PRO A 272 13.27 -3.92 -16.58
C PRO A 272 13.21 -4.82 -15.34
N PHE A 273 12.06 -5.47 -15.12
CA PHE A 273 11.87 -6.38 -14.00
C PHE A 273 10.82 -7.43 -14.32
N THR A 274 11.08 -8.68 -13.97
CA THR A 274 10.18 -9.79 -14.28
C THR A 274 9.01 -9.85 -13.30
N TYR A 275 7.79 -9.70 -13.80
CA TYR A 275 6.53 -9.78 -13.04
C TYR A 275 6.51 -8.99 -11.71
N PRO A 276 6.88 -7.68 -11.71
CA PRO A 276 6.84 -6.87 -10.51
C PRO A 276 5.40 -6.71 -10.01
N CYS A 277 5.18 -6.76 -8.70
CA CYS A 277 3.86 -6.66 -8.09
C CYS A 277 3.81 -5.82 -6.82
N ALA A 278 4.97 -5.49 -6.23
CA ALA A 278 5.05 -4.61 -5.06
C ALA A 278 6.33 -3.79 -5.11
N LEU A 279 6.32 -2.61 -4.48
CA LEU A 279 7.45 -1.69 -4.47
C LEU A 279 7.50 -0.96 -3.13
N ALA A 280 8.69 -0.89 -2.54
CA ALA A 280 8.95 -0.07 -1.36
C ALA A 280 10.33 0.57 -1.47
N PHE A 281 10.46 1.81 -0.99
CA PHE A 281 11.70 2.57 -0.97
C PHE A 281 12.19 2.76 0.46
N LEU A 282 13.50 2.70 0.65
CA LEU A 282 14.12 3.05 1.92
C LEU A 282 14.38 4.57 1.95
N PRO A 283 13.81 5.32 2.91
CA PRO A 283 14.03 6.75 3.02
C PRO A 283 15.52 7.11 3.12
N GLY A 284 15.95 8.15 2.39
CA GLY A 284 17.34 8.63 2.39
C GLY A 284 18.34 7.66 1.76
N SER A 285 17.90 6.71 0.93
CA SER A 285 18.74 5.68 0.33
C SER A 285 18.25 5.34 -1.08
N PRO A 286 19.15 5.00 -2.03
CA PRO A 286 18.76 4.48 -3.34
C PRO A 286 18.20 3.04 -3.26
N LEU A 287 18.12 2.46 -2.07
CA LEU A 287 17.73 1.07 -1.88
C LEU A 287 16.21 0.90 -2.01
N ALA A 288 15.81 -0.03 -2.85
CA ALA A 288 14.41 -0.40 -3.07
C ALA A 288 14.20 -1.90 -2.89
N ALA A 289 13.06 -2.26 -2.33
CA ALA A 289 12.55 -3.63 -2.32
C ALA A 289 11.47 -3.76 -3.39
N ILE A 290 11.63 -4.71 -4.28
CA ILE A 290 10.73 -5.00 -5.38
C ILE A 290 10.15 -6.39 -5.16
N GLY A 291 8.84 -6.48 -4.96
CA GLY A 291 8.12 -7.74 -4.92
C GLY A 291 7.87 -8.27 -6.33
N SER A 292 7.84 -9.59 -6.48
CA SER A 292 7.59 -10.26 -7.75
C SER A 292 6.91 -11.62 -7.52
N TRP A 293 6.05 -12.00 -8.46
CA TRP A 293 5.45 -13.33 -8.49
C TRP A 293 6.47 -14.46 -8.70
N GLU A 294 7.67 -14.12 -9.22
CA GLU A 294 8.77 -15.07 -9.37
C GLU A 294 9.85 -14.86 -8.32
N THR A 295 10.63 -13.80 -8.46
CA THR A 295 11.74 -13.50 -7.55
C THR A 295 11.84 -12.00 -7.31
N GLY A 296 11.39 -11.56 -6.15
CA GLY A 296 11.60 -10.20 -5.67
C GLY A 296 13.07 -9.93 -5.34
N MET A 297 13.42 -8.66 -5.26
CA MET A 297 14.79 -8.19 -5.06
C MET A 297 14.83 -7.04 -4.07
N LEU A 298 15.91 -7.01 -3.27
CA LEU A 298 16.38 -5.80 -2.59
C LEU A 298 17.62 -5.32 -3.33
N THR A 299 17.56 -4.14 -3.94
CA THR A 299 18.59 -3.61 -4.84
C THR A 299 18.64 -2.09 -4.79
N GLU A 300 19.79 -1.55 -5.13
CA GLU A 300 19.92 -0.12 -5.41
C GLU A 300 19.32 0.16 -6.79
N LEU A 301 18.56 1.23 -6.89
CA LEU A 301 18.03 1.74 -8.14
C LEU A 301 18.73 3.08 -8.45
N ASN A 302 19.01 3.29 -9.74
CA ASN A 302 19.37 4.64 -10.23
C ASN A 302 18.07 5.46 -10.24
N LEU A 303 17.75 6.02 -9.09
CA LEU A 303 16.61 6.92 -8.95
C LEU A 303 16.97 8.30 -9.52
N PRO A 304 15.96 9.08 -9.97
CA PRO A 304 16.22 10.47 -10.33
C PRO A 304 16.93 11.19 -9.19
N GLU A 305 18.00 11.94 -9.51
CA GLU A 305 18.63 12.81 -8.52
C GLU A 305 17.61 13.82 -8.02
N GLU A 306 17.68 14.15 -6.72
CA GLU A 306 16.85 15.19 -6.12
C GLU A 306 17.04 16.47 -6.96
N THR A 307 15.96 16.93 -7.58
CA THR A 307 15.98 18.25 -8.25
C THR A 307 16.00 19.30 -7.15
N PRO A 308 17.03 20.17 -7.13
CA PRO A 308 17.24 21.14 -6.06
C PRO A 308 16.11 22.15 -5.89
#